data_4c55424b90ff5b7801a2dbd149a28bfa
#
_entry.id   4c55424b90ff5b7801a2dbd149a28bfa
#
_cell.length_a   1.000
_cell.length_b   1.000
_cell.length_c   1.000
_cell.angle_alpha   90.00
_cell.angle_beta   90.00
_cell.angle_gamma   90.00
#
_symmetry.space_group_name_H-M   'P 1'
#
loop_
_entity.id
_entity.type
_entity.pdbx_description
1 polymer ?
#
loop_
_entity_poly.entity_id
_entity_poly.type
_entity_poly.pdbx_seq_one_letter_code
_entity_poly.pdbx_strand_id
1 'polypeptide(L)'
;VPPARIVSLCPSITETLVAIGGLSRLVAATRYCVRPQGLLWGLPRIGGTKNPDVARIRDLAPDLVFANQEENRREDVLALEQAGIEVDVSFPRKVAEVPQAIRGWGRRLGEEKAAEGLAARIEGELAALAAEPPAGAFRYACWIWRNPWMTVSSDTYVSDLLSLAGGVNVFGGEGDRYPVASPEESLARGAGVHFFPSEPYPFREEKHRGEVAKLFGERARRLFVAGDDLSWHGFRTLDGLRAVKKLRVYAEAPTPAG
;
A
#
# COMPACT_ATOMS: atom_id res chain seq x y z
N VAL A 1 8.87 25.79 -12.96
CA VAL A 1 7.62 26.25 -12.34
C VAL A 1 6.83 25.03 -11.90
N PRO A 2 6.32 24.96 -10.68
CA PRO A 2 5.49 23.83 -10.25
C PRO A 2 4.24 23.66 -11.14
N PRO A 3 3.78 22.42 -11.38
CA PRO A 3 2.60 22.16 -12.20
C PRO A 3 1.35 22.77 -11.57
N ALA A 4 0.52 23.42 -12.37
CA ALA A 4 -0.74 24.01 -11.94
C ALA A 4 -1.89 22.98 -11.91
N ARG A 5 -1.80 21.97 -12.78
CA ARG A 5 -2.84 20.96 -13.00
C ARG A 5 -2.23 19.56 -12.89
N ILE A 6 -2.61 18.80 -11.89
CA ILE A 6 -2.12 17.44 -11.68
C ILE A 6 -3.25 16.42 -11.71
N VAL A 7 -2.93 15.22 -12.15
CA VAL A 7 -3.80 14.04 -12.07
C VAL A 7 -3.11 12.97 -11.25
N SER A 8 -3.84 12.25 -10.42
CA SER A 8 -3.30 11.11 -9.67
C SER A 8 -4.00 9.81 -10.03
N LEU A 9 -3.21 8.81 -10.43
CA LEU A 9 -3.68 7.49 -10.82
C LEU A 9 -3.64 6.45 -9.68
N CYS A 10 -3.14 6.83 -8.49
CA CYS A 10 -2.97 5.92 -7.38
C CYS A 10 -3.55 6.51 -6.08
N PRO A 11 -4.36 5.75 -5.31
CA PRO A 11 -4.99 6.24 -4.08
C PRO A 11 -4.00 6.71 -3.01
N SER A 12 -2.94 5.95 -2.75
CA SER A 12 -1.90 6.28 -1.76
C SER A 12 -1.15 7.57 -2.11
N ILE A 13 -0.88 7.77 -3.41
CA ILE A 13 -0.26 9.00 -3.91
C ILE A 13 -1.23 10.16 -3.76
N THR A 14 -2.51 10.00 -4.16
CA THR A 14 -3.53 11.06 -4.01
C THR A 14 -3.60 11.57 -2.57
N GLU A 15 -3.71 10.68 -1.58
CA GLU A 15 -3.76 11.05 -0.17
C GLU A 15 -2.49 11.81 0.25
N THR A 16 -1.33 11.38 -0.23
CA THR A 16 -0.05 12.01 0.08
C THR A 16 0.08 13.40 -0.55
N LEU A 17 -0.29 13.55 -1.84
CA LEU A 17 -0.27 14.85 -2.52
C LEU A 17 -1.17 15.86 -1.80
N VAL A 18 -2.35 15.44 -1.35
CA VAL A 18 -3.25 16.28 -0.54
C VAL A 18 -2.59 16.65 0.79
N ALA A 19 -1.97 15.70 1.48
CA ALA A 19 -1.32 15.93 2.77
C ALA A 19 -0.14 16.92 2.71
N ILE A 20 0.54 17.02 1.56
CA ILE A 20 1.65 17.95 1.36
C ILE A 20 1.25 19.25 0.64
N GLY A 21 -0.07 19.54 0.47
CA GLY A 21 -0.54 20.82 -0.06
C GLY A 21 -0.99 20.80 -1.52
N GLY A 22 -1.00 19.66 -2.21
CA GLY A 22 -1.33 19.56 -3.64
C GLY A 22 -2.81 19.58 -4.00
N LEU A 23 -3.73 19.69 -3.02
CA LEU A 23 -5.19 19.56 -3.26
C LEU A 23 -5.71 20.54 -4.32
N SER A 24 -5.32 21.82 -4.25
CA SER A 24 -5.82 22.88 -5.16
C SER A 24 -5.38 22.68 -6.62
N ARG A 25 -4.36 21.87 -6.86
CA ARG A 25 -3.81 21.56 -8.18
C ARG A 25 -4.41 20.28 -8.77
N LEU A 26 -5.05 19.45 -7.93
CA LEU A 26 -5.59 18.16 -8.34
C LEU A 26 -6.85 18.35 -9.19
N VAL A 27 -6.77 18.06 -10.50
CA VAL A 27 -7.87 18.24 -11.45
C VAL A 27 -8.66 16.95 -11.70
N ALA A 28 -8.09 15.78 -11.43
CA ALA A 28 -8.78 14.49 -11.47
C ALA A 28 -8.01 13.41 -10.71
N ALA A 29 -8.71 12.34 -10.35
CA ALA A 29 -8.14 11.14 -9.74
C ALA A 29 -8.95 9.89 -10.10
N THR A 30 -8.43 8.69 -9.83
CA THR A 30 -9.18 7.46 -10.05
C THR A 30 -10.38 7.34 -9.10
N ARG A 31 -11.33 6.46 -9.42
CA ARG A 31 -12.50 6.20 -8.55
C ARG A 31 -12.11 5.60 -7.19
N TYR A 32 -10.91 5.00 -7.09
CA TYR A 32 -10.40 4.41 -5.85
C TYR A 32 -9.70 5.43 -4.93
N CYS A 33 -9.45 6.65 -5.42
CA CYS A 33 -8.92 7.75 -4.61
C CYS A 33 -10.03 8.32 -3.72
N VAL A 34 -10.32 7.64 -2.62
CA VAL A 34 -11.42 7.99 -1.70
C VAL A 34 -10.94 8.75 -0.46
N ARG A 35 -9.64 8.89 -0.30
CA ARG A 35 -9.02 9.60 0.82
C ARG A 35 -8.21 10.82 0.36
N PRO A 36 -8.15 11.88 1.19
CA PRO A 36 -8.88 12.08 2.45
C PRO A 36 -10.39 12.23 2.22
N GLN A 37 -11.19 11.65 3.13
CA GLN A 37 -12.66 11.71 3.00
C GLN A 37 -13.14 13.17 3.00
N GLY A 38 -14.10 13.46 2.14
CA GLY A 38 -14.72 14.79 2.03
C GLY A 38 -13.93 15.79 1.18
N LEU A 39 -12.60 15.71 1.10
CA LEU A 39 -11.79 16.69 0.37
C LEU A 39 -11.78 16.46 -1.16
N LEU A 40 -12.08 15.25 -1.60
CA LEU A 40 -12.08 14.88 -3.04
C LEU A 40 -13.49 14.89 -3.66
N TRP A 41 -14.46 15.52 -2.99
CA TRP A 41 -15.83 15.66 -3.51
C TRP A 41 -15.83 16.59 -4.72
N GLY A 42 -16.56 16.18 -5.75
CA GLY A 42 -16.62 16.96 -7.00
C GLY A 42 -15.39 16.80 -7.92
N LEU A 43 -14.32 16.14 -7.46
CA LEU A 43 -13.16 15.88 -8.31
C LEU A 43 -13.52 14.89 -9.43
N PRO A 44 -13.27 15.21 -10.71
CA PRO A 44 -13.50 14.34 -11.85
C PRO A 44 -12.85 12.97 -11.65
N ARG A 45 -13.59 11.90 -11.96
CA ARG A 45 -13.09 10.51 -11.87
C ARG A 45 -12.69 10.00 -13.26
N ILE A 46 -11.47 9.52 -13.37
CA ILE A 46 -10.84 9.10 -14.63
C ILE A 46 -10.64 7.57 -14.70
N GLY A 47 -11.63 6.81 -14.29
CA GLY A 47 -11.59 5.34 -14.32
C GLY A 47 -10.93 4.71 -13.08
N GLY A 48 -10.37 3.52 -13.25
CA GLY A 48 -9.65 2.78 -12.20
C GLY A 48 -8.14 2.88 -12.33
N THR A 49 -7.40 2.29 -11.37
CA THR A 49 -5.94 2.27 -11.40
C THR A 49 -5.40 1.44 -12.59
N LYS A 50 -6.03 0.30 -12.88
CA LYS A 50 -5.64 -0.59 -13.99
C LYS A 50 -6.32 -0.29 -15.33
N ASN A 51 -7.25 0.65 -15.36
CA ASN A 51 -7.98 1.05 -16.56
C ASN A 51 -8.40 2.53 -16.47
N PRO A 52 -7.42 3.45 -16.40
CA PRO A 52 -7.68 4.87 -16.43
C PRO A 52 -8.24 5.28 -17.82
N ASP A 53 -9.10 6.29 -17.83
CA ASP A 53 -9.59 6.90 -19.06
C ASP A 53 -8.54 7.89 -19.60
N VAL A 54 -7.61 7.37 -20.40
CA VAL A 54 -6.50 8.15 -20.98
C VAL A 54 -7.01 9.29 -21.85
N ALA A 55 -8.12 9.11 -22.60
CA ALA A 55 -8.68 10.16 -23.43
C ALA A 55 -9.17 11.33 -22.55
N ARG A 56 -9.91 11.03 -21.50
CA ARG A 56 -10.38 12.04 -20.54
C ARG A 56 -9.24 12.75 -19.82
N ILE A 57 -8.15 12.03 -19.47
CA ILE A 57 -6.95 12.65 -18.87
C ILE A 57 -6.36 13.66 -19.85
N ARG A 58 -6.23 13.32 -21.14
CA ARG A 58 -5.72 14.26 -22.16
C ARG A 58 -6.60 15.50 -22.31
N ASP A 59 -7.93 15.34 -22.31
CA ASP A 59 -8.88 16.45 -22.40
C ASP A 59 -8.79 17.41 -21.22
N LEU A 60 -8.38 16.89 -20.03
CA LEU A 60 -8.13 17.72 -18.85
C LEU A 60 -6.83 18.52 -18.95
N ALA A 61 -5.97 18.23 -19.94
CA ALA A 61 -4.69 18.88 -20.17
C ALA A 61 -3.88 19.09 -18.86
N PRO A 62 -3.52 18.01 -18.12
CA PRO A 62 -2.68 18.13 -16.94
C PRO A 62 -1.24 18.43 -17.31
N ASP A 63 -0.55 19.20 -16.46
CA ASP A 63 0.89 19.41 -16.58
C ASP A 63 1.68 18.18 -16.13
N LEU A 64 1.13 17.41 -15.18
CA LEU A 64 1.79 16.26 -14.58
C LEU A 64 0.77 15.20 -14.13
N VAL A 65 1.08 13.94 -14.40
CA VAL A 65 0.33 12.79 -13.91
C VAL A 65 1.21 12.01 -12.93
N PHE A 66 0.69 11.72 -11.75
CA PHE A 66 1.34 10.84 -10.78
C PHE A 66 0.82 9.42 -10.90
N ALA A 67 1.73 8.48 -11.05
CA ALA A 67 1.46 7.06 -11.24
C ALA A 67 2.32 6.20 -10.30
N ASN A 68 1.94 4.92 -10.16
CA ASN A 68 2.71 3.93 -9.43
C ASN A 68 2.90 2.68 -10.29
N GLN A 69 4.09 2.10 -10.29
CA GLN A 69 4.43 0.97 -11.16
C GLN A 69 3.61 -0.30 -10.85
N GLU A 70 3.19 -0.51 -9.59
CA GLU A 70 2.35 -1.66 -9.23
C GLU A 70 0.88 -1.47 -9.57
N GLU A 71 0.40 -0.24 -9.41
CA GLU A 71 -1.02 0.09 -9.56
C GLU A 71 -1.44 0.37 -11.00
N ASN A 72 -0.54 0.94 -11.81
CA ASN A 72 -0.86 1.40 -13.16
C ASN A 72 -0.22 0.49 -14.21
N ARG A 73 -0.88 0.33 -15.34
CA ARG A 73 -0.33 -0.43 -16.46
C ARG A 73 0.67 0.41 -17.24
N ARG A 74 1.76 -0.23 -17.66
CA ARG A 74 2.82 0.44 -18.43
C ARG A 74 2.29 1.07 -19.73
N GLU A 75 1.37 0.38 -20.41
CA GLU A 75 0.78 0.86 -21.65
C GLU A 75 -0.03 2.17 -21.47
N ASP A 76 -0.69 2.35 -20.33
CA ASP A 76 -1.42 3.59 -20.04
C ASP A 76 -0.45 4.76 -19.76
N VAL A 77 0.64 4.50 -19.05
CA VAL A 77 1.71 5.48 -18.82
C VAL A 77 2.33 5.91 -20.14
N LEU A 78 2.72 4.96 -20.98
CA LEU A 78 3.30 5.24 -22.31
C LEU A 78 2.34 6.04 -23.20
N ALA A 79 1.04 5.75 -23.16
CA ALA A 79 0.04 6.49 -23.94
C ALA A 79 -0.08 7.96 -23.49
N LEU A 80 0.07 8.22 -22.19
CA LEU A 80 0.10 9.61 -21.65
C LEU A 80 1.36 10.34 -22.09
N GLU A 81 2.53 9.69 -21.98
CA GLU A 81 3.83 10.27 -22.40
C GLU A 81 3.84 10.55 -23.90
N GLN A 82 3.32 9.65 -24.74
CA GLN A 82 3.17 9.85 -26.19
C GLN A 82 2.23 11.01 -26.53
N ALA A 83 1.28 11.32 -25.64
CA ALA A 83 0.42 12.49 -25.78
C ALA A 83 1.09 13.79 -25.30
N GLY A 84 2.39 13.76 -24.90
CA GLY A 84 3.14 14.90 -24.43
C GLY A 84 2.87 15.27 -22.97
N ILE A 85 2.22 14.41 -22.20
CA ILE A 85 1.96 14.62 -20.78
C ILE A 85 3.10 14.02 -19.96
N GLU A 86 3.66 14.79 -19.05
CA GLU A 86 4.68 14.30 -18.13
C GLU A 86 4.08 13.34 -17.12
N VAL A 87 4.73 12.19 -16.87
CA VAL A 87 4.29 11.19 -15.90
C VAL A 87 5.40 10.93 -14.88
N ASP A 88 5.09 11.12 -13.60
CA ASP A 88 5.96 10.73 -12.47
C ASP A 88 5.54 9.35 -11.98
N VAL A 89 6.38 8.34 -12.23
CA VAL A 89 6.10 6.94 -11.86
C VAL A 89 6.93 6.57 -10.63
N SER A 90 6.27 6.37 -9.50
CA SER A 90 6.90 5.93 -8.26
C SER A 90 6.83 4.41 -8.08
N PHE A 91 7.78 3.87 -7.30
CA PHE A 91 7.81 2.44 -6.98
C PHE A 91 8.50 2.16 -5.63
N PRO A 92 7.99 2.65 -4.50
CA PRO A 92 8.53 2.27 -3.20
C PRO A 92 8.22 0.79 -2.91
N ARG A 93 9.27 -0.02 -2.75
CA ARG A 93 9.18 -1.45 -2.37
C ARG A 93 9.45 -1.67 -0.89
N LYS A 94 10.10 -0.71 -0.25
CA LYS A 94 10.46 -0.71 1.15
C LYS A 94 9.90 0.51 1.86
N VAL A 95 9.58 0.36 3.11
CA VAL A 95 9.09 1.47 3.95
C VAL A 95 10.13 2.60 4.02
N ALA A 96 11.42 2.26 4.10
CA ALA A 96 12.52 3.22 4.13
C ALA A 96 12.69 4.05 2.83
N GLU A 97 12.09 3.64 1.71
CA GLU A 97 12.13 4.38 0.44
C GLU A 97 11.04 5.46 0.37
N VAL A 98 10.00 5.36 1.21
CA VAL A 98 8.85 6.28 1.18
C VAL A 98 9.21 7.73 1.47
N PRO A 99 10.05 8.06 2.47
CA PRO A 99 10.46 9.46 2.71
C PRO A 99 11.07 10.12 1.48
N GLN A 100 11.93 9.39 0.74
CA GLN A 100 12.55 9.89 -0.49
C GLN A 100 11.52 10.15 -1.59
N ALA A 101 10.53 9.27 -1.76
CA ALA A 101 9.43 9.47 -2.72
C ALA A 101 8.62 10.73 -2.37
N ILE A 102 8.25 10.92 -1.09
CA ILE A 102 7.53 12.10 -0.61
C ILE A 102 8.32 13.38 -0.89
N ARG A 103 9.62 13.41 -0.60
CA ARG A 103 10.50 14.55 -0.93
C ARG A 103 10.54 14.82 -2.44
N GLY A 104 10.53 13.75 -3.25
CA GLY A 104 10.44 13.86 -4.71
C GLY A 104 9.15 14.57 -5.14
N TRP A 105 8.01 14.15 -4.64
CA TRP A 105 6.72 14.78 -4.92
C TRP A 105 6.65 16.23 -4.41
N GLY A 106 7.23 16.51 -3.22
CA GLY A 106 7.33 17.88 -2.71
C GLY A 106 8.07 18.83 -3.65
N ARG A 107 9.24 18.40 -4.17
CA ARG A 107 9.99 19.17 -5.17
C ARG A 107 9.19 19.39 -6.45
N ARG A 108 8.47 18.38 -6.93
CA ARG A 108 7.61 18.50 -8.11
C ARG A 108 6.51 19.54 -7.92
N LEU A 109 5.95 19.62 -6.72
CA LEU A 109 4.85 20.54 -6.40
C LEU A 109 5.31 21.89 -5.87
N GLY A 110 6.59 22.10 -5.55
CA GLY A 110 7.05 23.29 -4.83
C GLY A 110 6.57 23.32 -3.38
N GLU A 111 6.34 22.14 -2.79
CA GLU A 111 5.84 21.96 -1.42
C GLU A 111 6.88 21.25 -0.54
N GLU A 112 8.16 21.59 -0.72
CA GLU A 112 9.31 20.93 -0.10
C GLU A 112 9.22 20.92 1.42
N LYS A 113 8.76 22.02 2.04
CA LYS A 113 8.65 22.12 3.49
C LYS A 113 7.62 21.15 4.07
N ALA A 114 6.46 21.04 3.44
CA ALA A 114 5.40 20.12 3.87
C ALA A 114 5.82 18.66 3.65
N ALA A 115 6.45 18.38 2.51
CA ALA A 115 6.98 17.07 2.18
C ALA A 115 8.09 16.64 3.15
N GLU A 116 9.02 17.53 3.49
CA GLU A 116 10.08 17.27 4.48
C GLU A 116 9.47 16.97 5.86
N GLY A 117 8.48 17.75 6.29
CA GLY A 117 7.80 17.51 7.56
C GLY A 117 7.14 16.12 7.64
N LEU A 118 6.53 15.65 6.55
CA LEU A 118 5.95 14.31 6.48
C LEU A 118 7.02 13.23 6.42
N ALA A 119 8.06 13.41 5.61
CA ALA A 119 9.17 12.48 5.47
C ALA A 119 9.90 12.28 6.80
N ALA A 120 10.24 13.36 7.49
CA ALA A 120 10.91 13.32 8.80
C ALA A 120 10.07 12.61 9.88
N ARG A 121 8.74 12.75 9.85
CA ARG A 121 7.85 12.01 10.76
C ARG A 121 7.94 10.50 10.52
N ILE A 122 7.94 10.05 9.26
CA ILE A 122 8.07 8.62 8.92
C ILE A 122 9.44 8.11 9.34
N GLU A 123 10.51 8.85 9.07
CA GLU A 123 11.88 8.50 9.50
C GLU A 123 11.99 8.39 11.03
N GLY A 124 11.36 9.32 11.76
CA GLY A 124 11.31 9.28 13.22
C GLY A 124 10.60 8.03 13.76
N GLU A 125 9.47 7.65 13.15
CA GLU A 125 8.74 6.42 13.52
C GLU A 125 9.57 5.16 13.21
N LEU A 126 10.28 5.13 12.07
CA LEU A 126 11.20 4.03 11.72
C LEU A 126 12.38 3.94 12.69
N ALA A 127 12.98 5.06 13.06
CA ALA A 127 14.07 5.11 14.03
C ALA A 127 13.61 4.62 15.41
N ALA A 128 12.41 5.01 15.86
CA ALA A 128 11.82 4.53 17.10
C ALA A 128 11.59 3.01 17.08
N LEU A 129 11.09 2.47 15.94
CA LEU A 129 10.91 1.03 15.78
C LEU A 129 12.24 0.27 15.75
N ALA A 130 13.29 0.85 15.18
CA ALA A 130 14.62 0.24 15.15
C ALA A 130 15.30 0.24 16.53
N ALA A 131 15.04 1.26 17.35
CA ALA A 131 15.56 1.36 18.72
C ALA A 131 14.94 0.31 19.66
N GLU A 132 13.72 -0.13 19.37
CA GLU A 132 13.00 -1.16 20.13
C GLU A 132 12.66 -2.34 19.20
N PRO A 133 13.61 -3.25 18.92
CA PRO A 133 13.35 -4.38 18.04
C PRO A 133 12.27 -5.31 18.61
N PRO A 134 11.54 -6.05 17.77
CA PRO A 134 10.51 -7.00 18.24
C PRO A 134 11.15 -8.07 19.13
N ALA A 135 10.49 -8.42 20.24
CA ALA A 135 10.98 -9.43 21.20
C ALA A 135 10.98 -10.85 20.61
N GLY A 136 10.24 -11.10 19.54
CA GLY A 136 10.15 -12.40 18.87
C GLY A 136 9.81 -12.27 17.40
N ALA A 137 9.90 -13.41 16.70
CA ALA A 137 9.50 -13.51 15.29
C ALA A 137 8.25 -14.38 15.17
N PHE A 138 7.38 -14.06 14.19
CA PHE A 138 6.23 -14.88 13.80
C PHE A 138 6.26 -15.18 12.30
N ARG A 139 5.90 -16.42 11.94
CA ARG A 139 5.83 -16.83 10.54
C ARG A 139 4.45 -16.54 9.99
N TYR A 140 4.37 -15.91 8.82
CA TYR A 140 3.08 -15.47 8.27
C TYR A 140 2.94 -15.70 6.78
N ALA A 141 1.66 -15.71 6.32
CA ALA A 141 1.25 -15.48 4.94
C ALA A 141 0.27 -14.29 4.88
N CYS A 142 0.35 -13.47 3.83
CA CYS A 142 -0.56 -12.35 3.61
C CYS A 142 -1.34 -12.58 2.31
N TRP A 143 -2.67 -12.78 2.43
CA TRP A 143 -3.53 -13.19 1.34
C TRP A 143 -4.17 -11.99 0.67
N ILE A 144 -3.73 -11.68 -0.54
CA ILE A 144 -4.18 -10.48 -1.27
C ILE A 144 -5.28 -10.76 -2.29
N TRP A 145 -5.50 -12.02 -2.65
CA TRP A 145 -6.53 -12.45 -3.60
C TRP A 145 -7.04 -13.84 -3.30
N ARG A 146 -8.20 -14.14 -3.86
CA ARG A 146 -8.89 -15.41 -3.72
C ARG A 146 -9.46 -15.85 -5.07
N ASN A 147 -9.37 -17.15 -5.39
CA ASN A 147 -9.77 -17.74 -6.68
C ASN A 147 -9.00 -17.19 -7.88
N PRO A 148 -7.71 -17.53 -8.05
CA PRO A 148 -6.90 -18.38 -7.15
C PRO A 148 -6.48 -17.62 -5.89
N TRP A 149 -6.07 -18.36 -4.85
CA TRP A 149 -5.41 -17.75 -3.71
C TRP A 149 -4.05 -17.21 -4.12
N MET A 150 -3.79 -15.95 -3.75
CA MET A 150 -2.51 -15.29 -4.01
C MET A 150 -2.00 -14.62 -2.75
N THR A 151 -0.69 -14.63 -2.61
CA THR A 151 0.00 -14.02 -1.47
C THR A 151 1.06 -13.02 -1.96
N VAL A 152 1.89 -12.53 -1.06
CA VAL A 152 3.01 -11.61 -1.37
C VAL A 152 4.33 -12.31 -1.11
N SER A 153 5.37 -12.02 -1.90
CA SER A 153 6.75 -12.42 -1.62
C SER A 153 7.50 -11.31 -0.85
N SER A 154 8.79 -11.52 -0.57
CA SER A 154 9.62 -10.54 0.17
C SER A 154 9.86 -9.22 -0.57
N ASP A 155 9.81 -9.21 -1.92
CA ASP A 155 10.02 -8.01 -2.73
C ASP A 155 8.75 -7.16 -2.86
N THR A 156 8.04 -6.94 -1.75
CA THR A 156 6.83 -6.11 -1.71
C THR A 156 6.84 -5.19 -0.49
N TYR A 157 6.22 -4.02 -0.63
CA TYR A 157 6.06 -3.06 0.45
C TYR A 157 5.36 -3.69 1.68
N VAL A 158 4.33 -4.50 1.46
CA VAL A 158 3.60 -5.20 2.53
C VAL A 158 4.53 -6.11 3.31
N SER A 159 5.38 -6.88 2.61
CA SER A 159 6.32 -7.80 3.27
C SER A 159 7.40 -7.04 4.06
N ASP A 160 7.91 -5.95 3.51
CA ASP A 160 8.88 -5.09 4.20
C ASP A 160 8.24 -4.48 5.47
N LEU A 161 7.02 -3.94 5.36
CA LEU A 161 6.29 -3.38 6.50
C LEU A 161 6.07 -4.41 7.62
N LEU A 162 5.60 -5.62 7.27
CA LEU A 162 5.37 -6.68 8.26
C LEU A 162 6.67 -7.21 8.88
N SER A 163 7.80 -7.14 8.16
CA SER A 163 9.11 -7.50 8.70
C SER A 163 9.51 -6.61 9.89
N LEU A 164 9.11 -5.34 9.89
CA LEU A 164 9.35 -4.40 11.00
C LEU A 164 8.62 -4.84 12.29
N ALA A 165 7.59 -5.68 12.18
CA ALA A 165 6.92 -6.27 13.34
C ALA A 165 7.54 -7.60 13.81
N GLY A 166 8.63 -8.07 13.19
CA GLY A 166 9.20 -9.40 13.42
C GLY A 166 8.56 -10.50 12.55
N GLY A 167 7.78 -10.11 11.53
CA GLY A 167 7.16 -11.04 10.60
C GLY A 167 8.17 -11.70 9.65
N VAL A 168 8.13 -13.03 9.56
CA VAL A 168 8.87 -13.85 8.60
C VAL A 168 7.88 -14.39 7.57
N ASN A 169 7.95 -13.88 6.35
CA ASN A 169 7.08 -14.30 5.26
C ASN A 169 7.45 -15.71 4.79
N VAL A 170 6.51 -16.67 4.89
CA VAL A 170 6.76 -18.06 4.47
C VAL A 170 6.87 -18.24 2.95
N PHE A 171 6.43 -17.23 2.18
CA PHE A 171 6.56 -17.13 0.73
C PHE A 171 7.61 -16.11 0.30
N GLY A 172 8.48 -15.67 1.21
CA GLY A 172 9.48 -14.64 0.96
C GLY A 172 10.52 -14.99 -0.11
N GLY A 173 10.75 -16.28 -0.35
CA GLY A 173 11.71 -16.78 -1.34
C GLY A 173 11.15 -17.00 -2.76
N GLU A 174 9.86 -16.68 -3.00
CA GLU A 174 9.27 -16.86 -4.33
C GLU A 174 9.82 -15.85 -5.34
N GLY A 175 10.01 -16.31 -6.59
CA GLY A 175 10.48 -15.46 -7.68
C GLY A 175 9.45 -14.41 -8.13
N ASP A 176 8.17 -14.75 -8.07
CA ASP A 176 7.08 -13.84 -8.36
C ASP A 176 6.76 -12.98 -7.12
N ARG A 177 6.50 -11.71 -7.33
CA ARG A 177 6.11 -10.79 -6.24
C ARG A 177 4.76 -11.12 -5.62
N TYR A 178 3.86 -11.68 -6.41
CA TYR A 178 2.49 -12.05 -6.05
C TYR A 178 2.18 -13.49 -6.45
N PRO A 179 2.81 -14.47 -5.80
CA PRO A 179 2.66 -15.87 -6.19
C PRO A 179 1.26 -16.40 -5.90
N VAL A 180 0.82 -17.30 -6.77
CA VAL A 180 -0.32 -18.18 -6.49
C VAL A 180 0.16 -19.22 -5.49
N ALA A 181 -0.60 -19.42 -4.40
CA ALA A 181 -0.29 -20.36 -3.34
C ALA A 181 -1.57 -20.93 -2.75
N SER A 182 -1.47 -22.03 -2.00
CA SER A 182 -2.64 -22.60 -1.32
C SER A 182 -2.59 -22.40 0.20
N PRO A 183 -3.76 -22.42 0.88
CA PRO A 183 -3.83 -22.46 2.34
C PRO A 183 -3.00 -23.60 2.94
N GLU A 184 -3.08 -24.81 2.38
CA GLU A 184 -2.36 -26.01 2.81
C GLU A 184 -0.84 -25.82 2.71
N GLU A 185 -0.39 -25.22 1.60
CA GLU A 185 1.02 -24.93 1.39
C GLU A 185 1.54 -23.94 2.45
N SER A 186 0.78 -22.90 2.79
CA SER A 186 1.17 -21.95 3.81
C SER A 186 1.32 -22.58 5.19
N LEU A 187 0.43 -23.51 5.54
CA LEU A 187 0.49 -24.29 6.77
C LEU A 187 1.69 -25.24 6.78
N ALA A 188 1.93 -25.95 5.68
CA ALA A 188 3.10 -26.82 5.52
C ALA A 188 4.42 -26.06 5.64
N ARG A 189 4.46 -24.81 5.17
CA ARG A 189 5.59 -23.89 5.36
C ARG A 189 5.66 -23.29 6.78
N GLY A 190 4.72 -23.64 7.67
CA GLY A 190 4.71 -23.21 9.07
C GLY A 190 4.23 -21.79 9.31
N ALA A 191 3.32 -21.25 8.48
CA ALA A 191 2.67 -19.99 8.77
C ALA A 191 1.73 -20.15 9.98
N GLY A 192 2.04 -19.46 11.08
CA GLY A 192 1.19 -19.39 12.27
C GLY A 192 0.21 -18.22 12.27
N VAL A 193 0.46 -17.22 11.42
CA VAL A 193 -0.37 -16.02 11.28
C VAL A 193 -0.75 -15.83 9.83
N HIS A 194 -2.03 -15.54 9.57
CA HIS A 194 -2.55 -15.29 8.25
C HIS A 194 -3.25 -13.95 8.23
N PHE A 195 -2.76 -13.02 7.40
CA PHE A 195 -3.36 -11.71 7.19
C PHE A 195 -4.34 -11.76 6.02
N PHE A 196 -5.50 -11.13 6.21
CA PHE A 196 -6.58 -10.98 5.22
C PHE A 196 -6.92 -9.49 5.10
N PRO A 197 -6.15 -8.73 4.30
CA PRO A 197 -6.40 -7.31 4.11
C PRO A 197 -7.71 -7.06 3.35
N SER A 198 -8.34 -5.91 3.63
CA SER A 198 -9.60 -5.50 2.98
C SER A 198 -9.45 -5.10 1.51
N GLU A 199 -8.22 -5.07 0.99
CA GLU A 199 -7.86 -4.82 -0.41
C GLU A 199 -6.52 -5.48 -0.78
N PRO A 200 -6.24 -5.75 -2.05
CA PRO A 200 -7.08 -5.53 -3.24
C PRO A 200 -8.31 -6.44 -3.29
N TYR A 201 -8.27 -7.67 -2.74
CA TYR A 201 -9.47 -8.47 -2.54
C TYR A 201 -10.17 -8.04 -1.24
N PRO A 202 -11.49 -7.74 -1.28
CA PRO A 202 -12.18 -7.19 -0.11
C PRO A 202 -12.48 -8.28 0.93
N PHE A 203 -11.45 -8.76 1.62
CA PHE A 203 -11.66 -9.65 2.75
C PHE A 203 -12.41 -8.93 3.87
N ARG A 204 -13.48 -9.55 4.38
CA ARG A 204 -14.31 -9.05 5.48
C ARG A 204 -14.54 -10.17 6.47
N GLU A 205 -14.31 -9.89 7.73
CA GLU A 205 -14.39 -10.89 8.79
C GLU A 205 -15.79 -11.52 8.86
N GLU A 206 -16.84 -10.72 8.83
CA GLU A 206 -18.24 -11.17 8.90
C GLU A 206 -18.64 -12.11 7.75
N LYS A 207 -17.97 -11.97 6.59
CA LYS A 207 -18.25 -12.78 5.39
C LYS A 207 -17.35 -13.99 5.26
N HIS A 208 -16.06 -13.87 5.63
CA HIS A 208 -15.06 -14.86 5.29
C HIS A 208 -14.54 -15.67 6.49
N ARG A 209 -14.86 -15.27 7.75
CA ARG A 209 -14.38 -15.96 8.97
C ARG A 209 -14.60 -17.46 8.93
N GLY A 210 -15.81 -17.91 8.57
CA GLY A 210 -16.17 -19.35 8.58
C GLY A 210 -15.39 -20.17 7.55
N GLU A 211 -15.19 -19.62 6.35
CA GLU A 211 -14.40 -20.28 5.31
C GLU A 211 -12.92 -20.31 5.69
N VAL A 212 -12.37 -19.17 6.10
CA VAL A 212 -10.97 -19.04 6.51
C VAL A 212 -10.67 -19.96 7.71
N ALA A 213 -11.60 -20.11 8.66
CA ALA A 213 -11.44 -21.01 9.78
C ALA A 213 -11.33 -22.48 9.32
N LYS A 214 -12.12 -22.90 8.34
CA LYS A 214 -12.08 -24.25 7.78
C LYS A 214 -10.76 -24.53 7.03
N LEU A 215 -10.27 -23.56 6.27
CA LEU A 215 -9.09 -23.73 5.42
C LEU A 215 -7.78 -23.67 6.20
N PHE A 216 -7.67 -22.77 7.20
CA PHE A 216 -6.41 -22.54 7.93
C PHE A 216 -6.37 -23.22 9.31
N GLY A 217 -7.46 -23.88 9.72
CA GLY A 217 -7.56 -24.57 11.00
C GLY A 217 -7.66 -23.63 12.22
N GLU A 218 -7.97 -24.18 13.38
CA GLU A 218 -8.21 -23.40 14.60
C GLU A 218 -6.94 -22.83 15.23
N ARG A 219 -5.82 -23.49 15.05
CA ARG A 219 -4.53 -23.09 15.63
C ARG A 219 -3.88 -21.89 14.93
N ALA A 220 -4.23 -21.62 13.67
CA ALA A 220 -3.71 -20.50 12.94
C ALA A 220 -4.38 -19.19 13.37
N ARG A 221 -3.61 -18.15 13.66
CA ARG A 221 -4.13 -16.82 13.91
C ARG A 221 -4.56 -16.18 12.59
N ARG A 222 -5.80 -15.74 12.52
CA ARG A 222 -6.42 -15.14 11.32
C ARG A 222 -6.75 -13.69 11.60
N LEU A 223 -6.07 -12.77 10.92
CA LEU A 223 -6.17 -11.34 11.14
C LEU A 223 -6.79 -10.67 9.91
N PHE A 224 -8.02 -10.20 10.06
CA PHE A 224 -8.65 -9.31 9.09
C PHE A 224 -8.19 -7.89 9.39
N VAL A 225 -7.56 -7.25 8.41
CA VAL A 225 -6.86 -5.97 8.60
C VAL A 225 -7.27 -4.96 7.54
N ALA A 226 -7.12 -3.68 7.87
CA ALA A 226 -7.29 -2.62 6.88
C ALA A 226 -6.18 -2.73 5.84
N GLY A 227 -6.56 -2.96 4.58
CA GLY A 227 -5.60 -3.16 3.49
C GLY A 227 -4.81 -1.90 3.17
N ASP A 228 -5.47 -0.74 3.24
CA ASP A 228 -4.83 0.56 3.04
C ASP A 228 -3.73 0.85 4.08
N ASP A 229 -3.84 0.36 5.32
CA ASP A 229 -2.78 0.49 6.33
C ASP A 229 -1.56 -0.41 6.03
N LEU A 230 -1.74 -1.51 5.29
CA LEU A 230 -0.66 -2.43 4.93
C LEU A 230 -0.02 -2.13 3.58
N SER A 231 -0.79 -1.63 2.60
CA SER A 231 -0.36 -1.55 1.21
C SER A 231 -0.16 -0.11 0.69
N TRP A 232 -0.78 0.90 1.32
CA TRP A 232 -0.64 2.27 0.85
C TRP A 232 0.61 2.93 1.43
N HIS A 233 1.55 3.23 0.56
CA HIS A 233 2.74 4.01 0.89
C HIS A 233 2.43 5.52 0.94
N GLY A 234 3.39 6.33 1.35
CA GLY A 234 3.23 7.78 1.49
C GLY A 234 2.67 8.18 2.84
N PHE A 235 1.65 9.05 2.88
CA PHE A 235 1.04 9.51 4.13
C PHE A 235 0.56 8.35 5.00
N ARG A 236 -0.05 7.33 4.39
CA ARG A 236 -0.61 6.15 5.06
C ARG A 236 0.46 5.25 5.71
N THR A 237 1.72 5.40 5.33
CA THR A 237 2.84 4.71 6.00
C THR A 237 2.85 4.95 7.52
N LEU A 238 2.40 6.12 7.98
CA LEU A 238 2.28 6.40 9.42
C LEU A 238 1.27 5.49 10.12
N ASP A 239 0.15 5.16 9.47
CA ASP A 239 -0.85 4.23 10.00
C ASP A 239 -0.34 2.79 9.93
N GLY A 240 0.35 2.43 8.85
CA GLY A 240 1.05 1.14 8.72
C GLY A 240 2.07 0.92 9.85
N LEU A 241 2.88 1.92 10.17
CA LEU A 241 3.86 1.84 11.28
C LEU A 241 3.16 1.73 12.65
N ARG A 242 2.00 2.37 12.83
CA ARG A 242 1.17 2.17 14.03
C ARG A 242 0.61 0.75 14.10
N ALA A 243 0.19 0.18 12.96
CA ALA A 243 -0.25 -1.22 12.89
C ALA A 243 0.89 -2.18 13.24
N VAL A 244 2.12 -1.92 12.75
CA VAL A 244 3.35 -2.66 13.12
C VAL A 244 3.58 -2.66 14.63
N LYS A 245 3.47 -1.50 15.31
CA LYS A 245 3.61 -1.42 16.77
C LYS A 245 2.58 -2.31 17.50
N LYS A 246 1.33 -2.32 17.05
CA LYS A 246 0.29 -3.19 17.62
C LYS A 246 0.58 -4.66 17.38
N LEU A 247 1.09 -5.02 16.19
CA LEU A 247 1.45 -6.39 15.84
C LEU A 247 2.61 -6.92 16.68
N ARG A 248 3.59 -6.10 17.06
CA ARG A 248 4.67 -6.49 17.97
C ARG A 248 4.12 -6.97 19.32
N VAL A 249 3.23 -6.19 19.92
CA VAL A 249 2.56 -6.56 21.18
C VAL A 249 1.74 -7.85 21.03
N TYR A 250 1.06 -7.99 19.89
CA TYR A 250 0.24 -9.18 19.60
C TYR A 250 1.09 -10.44 19.39
N ALA A 251 2.28 -10.31 18.81
CA ALA A 251 3.21 -11.44 18.59
C ALA A 251 3.79 -11.97 19.92
N GLU A 252 3.90 -11.12 20.95
CA GLU A 252 4.36 -11.48 22.29
C GLU A 252 3.29 -12.21 23.12
N ALA A 253 2.00 -12.07 22.75
CA ALA A 253 0.93 -12.72 23.49
C ALA A 253 1.00 -14.25 23.29
N PRO A 254 0.91 -15.06 24.38
CA PRO A 254 0.89 -16.51 24.26
C PRO A 254 -0.26 -16.95 23.36
N THR A 255 -0.01 -17.97 22.51
CA THR A 255 -1.07 -18.57 21.70
C THR A 255 -2.15 -19.07 22.68
N PRO A 256 -3.45 -18.75 22.48
CA PRO A 256 -4.50 -19.27 23.32
C PRO A 256 -4.35 -20.79 23.41
N ALA A 257 -4.24 -21.30 24.63
CA ALA A 257 -4.31 -22.74 24.87
C ALA A 257 -5.66 -23.22 24.33
N GLY A 258 -5.65 -24.18 23.42
CA GLY A 258 -6.85 -24.83 22.88
C GLY A 258 -7.54 -25.67 23.91
#